data_375e64fa112659c7d299bd686d62b569
#
_entry.id   375e64fa112659c7d299bd686d62b569
#
_cell.length_a   1.000
_cell.length_b   1.000
_cell.length_c   1.000
_cell.angle_alpha   90.00
_cell.angle_beta   90.00
_cell.angle_gamma   90.00
#
_symmetry.space_group_name_H-M   'P 1'
#
loop_
_entity.id
_entity.type
_entity.pdbx_description
1 polymer ?
#
loop_
_entity_poly.entity_id
_entity_poly.type
_entity_poly.pdbx_seq_one_letter_code
_entity_poly.pdbx_strand_id
1 'polypeptide(L)'
;SFKLSNDLSVLLISDPNADKASAAMNIAVGSNADPETRPGLAHFLEHMLFLGTEKYPDASAYQKFIQANGGHTNAYTAHENTNYFFDVSADNLKPALDRFAQFFISPLLDEKYVDRERHAVHSEYRAKIRDDARRTYSATKQVMNPSHTYSNFTVGSLKTLAGDVRPDLVKFYDQYYSANMMTLVVEGKESLAELKAMVEQMFSAVPNKQTKPISVKAPLFETGTLPARLSIKTLKDTNSITLTFPVDSVRDHWHEKPLHYISDLVGYEGHGSLLAYLKEQGLADGLSS
;
A
#
# COMPACT_ATOMS: atom_id res chain seq x y z
N SER A 1 -15.93 16.19 -3.31
CA SER A 1 -16.03 14.73 -3.13
C SER A 1 -17.48 14.28 -3.18
N PHE A 2 -17.74 13.05 -3.57
CA PHE A 2 -19.06 12.43 -3.67
C PHE A 2 -18.93 10.90 -3.68
N LYS A 3 -20.07 10.20 -3.64
CA LYS A 3 -20.13 8.74 -3.85
C LYS A 3 -20.84 8.41 -5.15
N LEU A 4 -20.35 7.39 -5.86
CA LEU A 4 -21.07 6.77 -6.97
C LEU A 4 -22.24 5.93 -6.48
N SER A 5 -23.13 5.53 -7.41
CA SER A 5 -24.29 4.67 -7.11
C SER A 5 -23.90 3.29 -6.56
N ASN A 6 -22.67 2.84 -6.79
CA ASN A 6 -22.09 1.61 -6.25
C ASN A 6 -21.33 1.81 -4.92
N ASP A 7 -21.50 2.95 -4.22
CA ASP A 7 -20.83 3.35 -2.98
C ASP A 7 -19.32 3.63 -3.08
N LEU A 8 -18.72 3.64 -4.27
CA LEU A 8 -17.34 4.05 -4.45
C LEU A 8 -17.18 5.53 -4.09
N SER A 9 -16.27 5.84 -3.17
CA SER A 9 -15.97 7.21 -2.77
C SER A 9 -15.06 7.89 -3.78
N VAL A 10 -15.36 9.13 -4.18
CA VAL A 10 -14.60 9.86 -5.21
C VAL A 10 -14.22 11.25 -4.74
N LEU A 11 -12.97 11.62 -5.01
CA LEU A 11 -12.47 12.99 -4.92
C LEU A 11 -11.97 13.41 -6.30
N LEU A 12 -12.42 14.56 -6.80
CA LEU A 12 -11.97 15.15 -8.06
C LEU A 12 -11.21 16.45 -7.79
N ILE A 13 -10.13 16.64 -8.52
CA ILE A 13 -9.30 17.84 -8.52
C ILE A 13 -9.22 18.33 -9.97
N SER A 14 -9.63 19.57 -10.22
CA SER A 14 -9.58 20.22 -11.53
C SER A 14 -8.53 21.32 -11.47
N ASP A 15 -7.46 21.16 -12.24
CA ASP A 15 -6.45 22.20 -12.46
C ASP A 15 -6.28 22.43 -13.96
N PRO A 16 -6.88 23.49 -14.54
CA PRO A 16 -6.80 23.78 -15.98
C PRO A 16 -5.37 23.99 -16.50
N ASN A 17 -4.41 24.25 -15.62
CA ASN A 17 -3.01 24.47 -15.95
C ASN A 17 -2.13 23.23 -15.77
N ALA A 18 -2.70 22.10 -15.36
CA ALA A 18 -1.94 20.89 -15.15
C ALA A 18 -1.37 20.31 -16.46
N ASP A 19 -0.07 20.12 -16.53
CA ASP A 19 0.61 19.44 -17.64
C ASP A 19 0.42 17.92 -17.61
N LYS A 20 0.15 17.39 -16.42
CA LYS A 20 -0.12 15.97 -16.17
C LYS A 20 -1.49 15.77 -15.53
N ALA A 21 -2.04 14.61 -15.77
CA ALA A 21 -3.21 14.13 -15.05
C ALA A 21 -2.87 12.86 -14.30
N SER A 22 -3.57 12.59 -13.22
CA SER A 22 -3.29 11.45 -12.36
C SER A 22 -4.56 10.81 -11.80
N ALA A 23 -4.46 9.53 -11.44
CA ALA A 23 -5.48 8.89 -10.63
C ALA A 23 -4.86 7.91 -9.64
N ALA A 24 -5.52 7.78 -8.48
CA ALA A 24 -5.17 6.80 -7.46
C ALA A 24 -6.44 6.11 -6.94
N MET A 25 -6.37 4.78 -6.84
CA MET A 25 -7.41 3.96 -6.23
C MET A 25 -6.86 3.32 -4.96
N ASN A 26 -7.46 3.65 -3.82
CA ASN A 26 -7.17 3.00 -2.56
C ASN A 26 -8.26 1.98 -2.21
N ILE A 27 -7.86 0.77 -1.92
CA ILE A 27 -8.73 -0.29 -1.42
C ILE A 27 -8.43 -0.47 0.06
N ALA A 28 -9.44 -0.43 0.93
CA ALA A 28 -9.31 -0.58 2.39
C ALA A 28 -9.10 -2.05 2.78
N VAL A 29 -8.18 -2.72 2.11
CA VAL A 29 -7.71 -4.08 2.38
C VAL A 29 -6.24 -4.18 2.02
N GLY A 30 -5.45 -4.81 2.87
CA GLY A 30 -4.03 -5.04 2.65
C GLY A 30 -3.60 -6.40 3.18
N SER A 31 -2.36 -6.51 3.63
CA SER A 31 -1.80 -7.76 4.13
C SER A 31 -2.45 -8.28 5.43
N ASN A 32 -3.25 -7.46 6.11
CA ASN A 32 -4.06 -7.89 7.25
C ASN A 32 -5.14 -8.92 6.88
N ALA A 33 -5.45 -9.04 5.59
CA ALA A 33 -6.41 -9.99 5.03
C ALA A 33 -5.76 -11.28 4.52
N ASP A 34 -4.44 -11.36 4.52
CA ASP A 34 -3.75 -12.57 4.04
C ASP A 34 -4.22 -13.80 4.83
N PRO A 35 -4.62 -14.88 4.16
CA PRO A 35 -4.84 -16.13 4.85
C PRO A 35 -3.56 -16.62 5.55
N GLU A 36 -3.67 -17.23 6.72
CA GLU A 36 -2.51 -17.78 7.45
C GLU A 36 -1.70 -18.77 6.59
N THR A 37 -2.36 -19.48 5.69
CA THR A 37 -1.74 -20.42 4.76
C THR A 37 -1.08 -19.76 3.55
N ARG A 38 -1.33 -18.46 3.31
CA ARG A 38 -0.88 -17.71 2.12
C ARG A 38 -0.33 -16.31 2.46
N PRO A 39 0.68 -16.18 3.35
CA PRO A 39 1.27 -14.88 3.64
C PRO A 39 1.87 -14.22 2.39
N GLY A 40 1.48 -12.99 2.11
CA GLY A 40 1.87 -12.23 0.92
C GLY A 40 0.88 -12.33 -0.24
N LEU A 41 -0.32 -12.88 -0.04
CA LEU A 41 -1.34 -13.02 -1.09
C LEU A 41 -1.86 -11.67 -1.57
N ALA A 42 -2.08 -10.70 -0.67
CA ALA A 42 -2.51 -9.35 -1.03
C ALA A 42 -1.49 -8.65 -1.94
N HIS A 43 -0.20 -8.75 -1.60
CA HIS A 43 0.89 -8.20 -2.42
C HIS A 43 1.00 -8.93 -3.77
N PHE A 44 0.81 -10.23 -3.78
CA PHE A 44 0.80 -11.00 -5.01
C PHE A 44 -0.38 -10.63 -5.92
N LEU A 45 -1.57 -10.38 -5.35
CA LEU A 45 -2.71 -9.87 -6.11
C LEU A 45 -2.43 -8.48 -6.69
N GLU A 46 -1.73 -7.62 -5.96
CA GLU A 46 -1.29 -6.31 -6.47
C GLU A 46 -0.53 -6.46 -7.79
N HIS A 47 0.46 -7.36 -7.87
CA HIS A 47 1.20 -7.65 -9.10
C HIS A 47 0.30 -8.15 -10.22
N MET A 48 -0.59 -9.08 -9.90
CA MET A 48 -1.43 -9.75 -10.89
C MET A 48 -2.45 -8.83 -11.56
N LEU A 49 -2.90 -7.76 -10.90
CA LEU A 49 -3.87 -6.82 -11.48
C LEU A 49 -3.33 -6.03 -12.68
N PHE A 50 -2.02 -5.86 -12.78
CA PHE A 50 -1.39 -5.19 -13.93
C PHE A 50 -1.39 -6.04 -15.21
N LEU A 51 -1.72 -7.34 -15.14
CA LEU A 51 -1.44 -8.32 -16.17
C LEU A 51 -2.64 -8.66 -17.06
N GLY A 52 -3.39 -7.64 -17.45
CA GLY A 52 -4.48 -7.76 -18.39
C GLY A 52 -5.85 -7.86 -17.74
N THR A 53 -6.82 -7.38 -18.49
CA THR A 53 -8.24 -7.34 -18.15
C THR A 53 -9.06 -7.87 -19.32
N GLU A 54 -10.33 -8.16 -19.13
CA GLU A 54 -11.18 -8.62 -20.24
C GLU A 54 -11.18 -7.64 -21.41
N LYS A 55 -11.27 -6.34 -21.13
CA LYS A 55 -11.26 -5.29 -22.17
C LYS A 55 -9.88 -5.07 -22.80
N TYR A 56 -8.81 -5.27 -22.05
CA TYR A 56 -7.43 -5.09 -22.48
C TYR A 56 -6.59 -6.33 -22.12
N PRO A 57 -6.68 -7.42 -22.89
CA PRO A 57 -6.14 -8.72 -22.49
C PRO A 57 -4.62 -8.85 -22.60
N ASP A 58 -3.92 -7.95 -23.33
CA ASP A 58 -2.46 -7.94 -23.35
C ASP A 58 -1.92 -7.48 -21.98
N ALA A 59 -1.17 -8.36 -21.31
CA ALA A 59 -0.59 -8.08 -20.00
C ALA A 59 0.34 -6.87 -19.94
N SER A 60 0.88 -6.45 -21.07
CA SER A 60 1.76 -5.29 -21.17
C SER A 60 1.04 -4.01 -21.63
N ALA A 61 -0.21 -4.09 -22.07
CA ALA A 61 -0.92 -3.00 -22.72
C ALA A 61 -1.07 -1.77 -21.82
N TYR A 62 -1.38 -1.98 -20.54
CA TYR A 62 -1.54 -0.88 -19.59
C TYR A 62 -0.23 -0.12 -19.38
N GLN A 63 0.84 -0.81 -19.00
CA GLN A 63 2.14 -0.19 -18.74
C GLN A 63 2.71 0.49 -19.99
N LYS A 64 2.61 -0.17 -21.16
CA LYS A 64 3.02 0.43 -22.44
C LYS A 64 2.24 1.71 -22.76
N PHE A 65 0.93 1.71 -22.52
CA PHE A 65 0.10 2.89 -22.73
C PHE A 65 0.53 4.05 -21.84
N ILE A 66 0.68 3.83 -20.55
CA ILE A 66 1.10 4.87 -19.58
C ILE A 66 2.47 5.43 -19.96
N GLN A 67 3.46 4.58 -20.24
CA GLN A 67 4.81 4.99 -20.60
C GLN A 67 4.85 5.75 -21.94
N ALA A 68 4.12 5.27 -22.96
CA ALA A 68 4.05 5.93 -24.27
C ALA A 68 3.42 7.32 -24.21
N ASN A 69 2.65 7.62 -23.16
CA ASN A 69 2.02 8.91 -22.93
C ASN A 69 2.70 9.72 -21.80
N GLY A 70 4.00 9.52 -21.59
CA GLY A 70 4.84 10.31 -20.69
C GLY A 70 4.54 10.10 -19.20
N GLY A 71 3.94 8.97 -18.85
CA GLY A 71 3.49 8.69 -17.50
C GLY A 71 4.25 7.57 -16.79
N HIS A 72 3.89 7.40 -15.53
CA HIS A 72 4.35 6.33 -14.65
C HIS A 72 3.15 5.70 -13.97
N THR A 73 3.31 4.44 -13.59
CA THR A 73 2.33 3.72 -12.79
C THR A 73 3.03 2.86 -11.76
N ASN A 74 2.43 2.73 -10.59
CA ASN A 74 2.91 1.87 -9.53
C ASN A 74 1.75 1.48 -8.61
N ALA A 75 2.06 0.61 -7.64
CA ALA A 75 1.16 0.26 -6.56
C ALA A 75 1.95 -0.03 -5.28
N TYR A 76 1.27 -0.17 -4.17
CA TYR A 76 1.83 -0.70 -2.93
C TYR A 76 0.76 -1.40 -2.10
N THR A 77 1.17 -2.43 -1.39
CA THR A 77 0.35 -3.12 -0.39
C THR A 77 0.90 -2.81 1.00
N ALA A 78 0.09 -2.12 1.79
CA ALA A 78 0.33 -1.87 3.20
C ALA A 78 -0.42 -2.91 4.07
N HIS A 79 -0.40 -2.71 5.39
CA HIS A 79 -1.09 -3.62 6.30
C HIS A 79 -2.61 -3.57 6.12
N GLU A 80 -3.21 -2.37 6.03
CA GLU A 80 -4.65 -2.15 6.00
C GLU A 80 -5.19 -1.66 4.66
N ASN A 81 -4.33 -1.39 3.68
CA ASN A 81 -4.74 -0.90 2.37
C ASN A 81 -3.80 -1.32 1.25
N THR A 82 -4.36 -1.40 0.05
CA THR A 82 -3.62 -1.53 -1.21
C THR A 82 -3.95 -0.33 -2.09
N ASN A 83 -2.94 0.29 -2.69
CA ASN A 83 -3.12 1.48 -3.50
C ASN A 83 -2.50 1.27 -4.88
N TYR A 84 -3.22 1.65 -5.93
CA TYR A 84 -2.79 1.67 -7.32
C TYR A 84 -2.85 3.10 -7.81
N PHE A 85 -1.87 3.55 -8.58
CA PHE A 85 -1.86 4.90 -9.11
C PHE A 85 -1.09 5.02 -10.42
N PHE A 86 -1.45 6.05 -11.16
CA PHE A 86 -0.71 6.45 -12.36
C PHE A 86 -0.73 7.97 -12.53
N ASP A 87 0.21 8.47 -13.32
CA ASP A 87 0.19 9.77 -13.98
C ASP A 87 0.35 9.57 -15.48
N VAL A 88 -0.13 10.54 -16.27
CA VAL A 88 0.04 10.63 -17.73
C VAL A 88 0.06 12.10 -18.15
N SER A 89 0.46 12.40 -19.41
CA SER A 89 0.21 13.72 -19.99
C SER A 89 -1.30 14.02 -19.97
N ALA A 90 -1.69 15.27 -19.68
CA ALA A 90 -3.06 15.67 -19.39
C ALA A 90 -4.07 15.25 -20.48
N ASP A 91 -3.69 15.28 -21.77
CA ASP A 91 -4.56 14.89 -22.88
C ASP A 91 -4.94 13.41 -22.91
N ASN A 92 -4.27 12.57 -22.12
CA ASN A 92 -4.45 11.12 -22.13
C ASN A 92 -5.16 10.57 -20.87
N LEU A 93 -5.74 11.45 -20.04
CA LEU A 93 -6.44 11.02 -18.82
C LEU A 93 -7.57 10.03 -19.11
N LYS A 94 -8.47 10.37 -20.03
CA LYS A 94 -9.65 9.56 -20.33
C LYS A 94 -9.30 8.13 -20.74
N PRO A 95 -8.43 7.89 -21.74
CA PRO A 95 -8.06 6.52 -22.12
C PRO A 95 -7.20 5.80 -21.07
N ALA A 96 -6.49 6.52 -20.18
CA ALA A 96 -5.78 5.94 -19.06
C ALA A 96 -6.75 5.46 -17.96
N LEU A 97 -7.72 6.30 -17.59
CA LEU A 97 -8.77 5.97 -16.63
C LEU A 97 -9.60 4.76 -17.06
N ASP A 98 -9.94 4.65 -18.34
CA ASP A 98 -10.70 3.53 -18.86
C ASP A 98 -9.95 2.19 -18.68
N ARG A 99 -8.62 2.18 -18.93
CA ARG A 99 -7.77 1.02 -18.68
C ARG A 99 -7.64 0.70 -17.19
N PHE A 100 -7.44 1.74 -16.40
CA PHE A 100 -7.28 1.63 -14.95
C PHE A 100 -8.54 1.09 -14.26
N ALA A 101 -9.73 1.55 -14.67
CA ALA A 101 -10.99 1.08 -14.14
C ALA A 101 -11.16 -0.44 -14.29
N GLN A 102 -10.63 -1.03 -15.38
CA GLN A 102 -10.77 -2.45 -15.64
C GLN A 102 -10.07 -3.36 -14.62
N PHE A 103 -9.07 -2.85 -13.90
CA PHE A 103 -8.44 -3.58 -12.78
C PHE A 103 -9.46 -3.96 -11.71
N PHE A 104 -10.48 -3.13 -11.52
CA PHE A 104 -11.49 -3.25 -10.47
C PHE A 104 -12.83 -3.78 -10.98
N ILE A 105 -12.95 -3.98 -12.30
CA ILE A 105 -14.17 -4.48 -12.95
C ILE A 105 -13.98 -5.95 -13.36
N SER A 106 -12.96 -6.25 -14.16
CA SER A 106 -12.77 -7.56 -14.79
C SER A 106 -11.31 -7.89 -15.06
N PRO A 107 -10.46 -8.01 -14.02
CA PRO A 107 -9.07 -8.45 -14.20
C PRO A 107 -9.07 -9.94 -14.60
N LEU A 108 -8.17 -10.33 -15.49
CA LEU A 108 -8.07 -11.72 -15.95
C LEU A 108 -7.49 -12.67 -14.91
N LEU A 109 -6.57 -12.18 -14.07
CA LEU A 109 -5.79 -13.02 -13.15
C LEU A 109 -5.33 -14.32 -13.84
N ASP A 110 -4.76 -14.15 -15.05
CA ASP A 110 -4.49 -15.24 -16.00
C ASP A 110 -3.43 -16.19 -15.45
N GLU A 111 -3.77 -17.47 -15.39
CA GLU A 111 -2.93 -18.56 -14.85
C GLU A 111 -1.54 -18.60 -15.49
N LYS A 112 -1.45 -18.29 -16.79
CA LYS A 112 -0.16 -18.32 -17.52
C LYS A 112 0.88 -17.35 -16.97
N TYR A 113 0.47 -16.31 -16.21
CA TYR A 113 1.37 -15.33 -15.62
C TYR A 113 1.66 -15.60 -14.13
N VAL A 114 0.89 -16.46 -13.46
CA VAL A 114 0.99 -16.73 -12.03
C VAL A 114 2.41 -17.15 -11.63
N ASP A 115 3.01 -18.08 -12.36
CA ASP A 115 4.36 -18.57 -12.02
C ASP A 115 5.43 -17.51 -12.24
N ARG A 116 5.34 -16.75 -13.32
CA ARG A 116 6.26 -15.63 -13.58
C ARG A 116 6.21 -14.57 -12.46
N GLU A 117 5.02 -14.15 -12.08
CA GLU A 117 4.85 -13.12 -11.05
C GLU A 117 5.20 -13.62 -9.65
N ARG A 118 4.96 -14.89 -9.36
CA ARG A 118 5.44 -15.53 -8.14
C ARG A 118 6.96 -15.46 -8.01
N HIS A 119 7.68 -15.64 -9.13
CA HIS A 119 9.13 -15.48 -9.18
C HIS A 119 9.55 -14.00 -9.05
N ALA A 120 8.78 -13.05 -9.60
CA ALA A 120 9.04 -11.61 -9.44
C ALA A 120 8.92 -11.20 -7.95
N VAL A 121 7.83 -11.56 -7.28
CA VAL A 121 7.64 -11.32 -5.84
C VAL A 121 8.76 -11.97 -5.01
N HIS A 122 9.16 -13.20 -5.34
CA HIS A 122 10.27 -13.85 -4.65
C HIS A 122 11.61 -13.13 -4.88
N SER A 123 11.83 -12.60 -6.06
CA SER A 123 13.06 -11.83 -6.38
C SER A 123 13.08 -10.52 -5.58
N GLU A 124 11.95 -9.83 -5.42
CA GLU A 124 11.83 -8.67 -4.53
C GLU A 124 12.13 -9.01 -3.07
N TYR A 125 11.56 -10.11 -2.56
CA TYR A 125 11.87 -10.60 -1.23
C TYR A 125 13.38 -10.84 -1.07
N ARG A 126 14.01 -11.53 -2.02
CA ARG A 126 15.46 -11.81 -1.98
C ARG A 126 16.32 -10.56 -2.06
N ALA A 127 15.93 -9.58 -2.85
CA ALA A 127 16.64 -8.30 -2.96
C ALA A 127 16.67 -7.54 -1.63
N LYS A 128 15.60 -7.67 -0.84
CA LYS A 128 15.40 -6.92 0.43
C LYS A 128 15.87 -7.70 1.69
N ILE A 129 16.12 -9.01 1.60
CA ILE A 129 16.46 -9.85 2.77
C ILE A 129 17.79 -9.46 3.43
N ARG A 130 18.68 -8.78 2.70
CA ARG A 130 19.99 -8.30 3.18
C ARG A 130 19.99 -6.80 3.54
N ASP A 131 18.84 -6.15 3.50
CA ASP A 131 18.67 -4.76 3.93
C ASP A 131 18.49 -4.70 5.44
N ASP A 132 19.33 -3.92 6.14
CA ASP A 132 19.31 -3.88 7.61
C ASP A 132 18.03 -3.28 8.17
N ALA A 133 17.39 -2.30 7.50
CA ALA A 133 16.10 -1.75 7.94
C ALA A 133 15.00 -2.82 7.85
N ARG A 134 14.97 -3.61 6.77
CA ARG A 134 14.00 -4.72 6.60
C ARG A 134 14.24 -5.85 7.60
N ARG A 135 15.50 -6.14 7.92
CA ARG A 135 15.85 -7.13 8.93
C ARG A 135 15.43 -6.68 10.33
N THR A 136 15.66 -5.42 10.66
CA THR A 136 15.21 -4.80 11.91
C THR A 136 13.69 -4.85 12.02
N TYR A 137 12.98 -4.44 10.97
CA TYR A 137 11.52 -4.52 10.92
C TYR A 137 11.00 -5.97 11.13
N SER A 138 11.64 -6.94 10.46
CA SER A 138 11.27 -8.36 10.62
C SER A 138 11.56 -8.88 12.05
N ALA A 139 12.67 -8.46 12.65
CA ALA A 139 13.00 -8.82 14.03
C ALA A 139 12.03 -8.20 15.05
N THR A 140 11.62 -6.94 14.83
CA THR A 140 10.63 -6.28 15.69
C THR A 140 9.29 -7.02 15.70
N LYS A 141 8.88 -7.59 14.57
CA LYS A 141 7.66 -8.42 14.51
C LYS A 141 7.69 -9.66 15.38
N GLN A 142 8.87 -10.18 15.73
CA GLN A 142 9.01 -11.39 16.56
C GLN A 142 8.64 -11.16 18.03
N VAL A 143 8.59 -9.90 18.49
CA VAL A 143 8.15 -9.57 19.86
C VAL A 143 6.67 -9.15 19.90
N MET A 144 6.01 -9.07 18.76
CA MET A 144 4.58 -8.80 18.67
C MET A 144 3.76 -10.05 18.94
N ASN A 145 2.51 -9.83 19.31
CA ASN A 145 1.54 -10.91 19.46
C ASN A 145 1.37 -11.67 18.13
N PRO A 146 1.69 -12.97 18.08
CA PRO A 146 1.57 -13.74 16.84
C PRO A 146 0.13 -13.86 16.32
N SER A 147 -0.88 -13.65 17.18
CA SER A 147 -2.29 -13.61 16.77
C SER A 147 -2.70 -12.26 16.14
N HIS A 148 -1.84 -11.25 16.19
CA HIS A 148 -2.09 -9.97 15.52
C HIS A 148 -1.52 -10.02 14.11
N THR A 149 -2.36 -9.72 13.11
CA THR A 149 -1.99 -9.83 11.68
C THR A 149 -0.78 -8.99 11.28
N TYR A 150 -0.46 -7.92 12.01
CA TYR A 150 0.73 -7.12 11.78
C TYR A 150 2.06 -7.87 12.02
N SER A 151 2.04 -8.94 12.83
CA SER A 151 3.21 -9.81 13.05
C SER A 151 3.56 -10.66 11.83
N ASN A 152 2.61 -10.86 10.90
CA ASN A 152 2.77 -11.77 9.77
C ASN A 152 3.83 -11.30 8.77
N PHE A 153 4.39 -12.27 8.03
CA PHE A 153 5.17 -12.03 6.83
C PHE A 153 4.24 -11.59 5.68
N THR A 154 4.56 -10.50 4.99
CA THR A 154 3.63 -9.83 4.07
C THR A 154 4.12 -9.69 2.64
N VAL A 155 5.40 -9.99 2.37
CA VAL A 155 5.98 -9.80 1.02
C VAL A 155 5.56 -10.91 0.07
N GLY A 156 5.47 -12.13 0.53
CA GLY A 156 5.32 -13.30 -0.31
C GLY A 156 6.67 -13.92 -0.71
N SER A 157 6.65 -15.21 -1.00
CA SER A 157 7.82 -15.98 -1.45
C SER A 157 7.36 -17.22 -2.21
N LEU A 158 8.30 -17.89 -2.93
CA LEU A 158 8.00 -19.18 -3.55
C LEU A 158 7.49 -20.25 -2.56
N LYS A 159 7.84 -20.11 -1.27
CA LYS A 159 7.36 -21.01 -0.22
C LYS A 159 5.92 -20.69 0.20
N THR A 160 5.63 -19.42 0.49
CA THR A 160 4.32 -19.00 1.00
C THR A 160 3.23 -18.98 -0.10
N LEU A 161 3.65 -18.80 -1.35
CA LEU A 161 2.78 -18.79 -2.54
C LEU A 161 2.91 -20.08 -3.37
N ALA A 162 3.33 -21.21 -2.74
CA ALA A 162 3.57 -22.48 -3.43
C ALA A 162 2.27 -23.15 -3.90
N GLY A 163 2.37 -24.03 -4.90
CA GLY A 163 1.24 -24.79 -5.44
C GLY A 163 0.30 -23.94 -6.26
N ASP A 164 -0.95 -24.36 -6.38
CA ASP A 164 -1.99 -23.64 -7.12
C ASP A 164 -2.53 -22.49 -6.25
N VAL A 165 -1.99 -21.29 -6.49
CA VAL A 165 -2.36 -20.07 -5.74
C VAL A 165 -3.45 -19.24 -6.42
N ARG A 166 -3.75 -19.50 -7.71
CA ARG A 166 -4.73 -18.72 -8.46
C ARG A 166 -6.14 -18.75 -7.86
N PRO A 167 -6.69 -19.90 -7.42
CA PRO A 167 -7.99 -19.91 -6.76
C PRO A 167 -8.04 -19.03 -5.51
N ASP A 168 -6.95 -18.96 -4.73
CA ASP A 168 -6.85 -18.11 -3.55
C ASP A 168 -6.83 -16.62 -3.94
N LEU A 169 -6.13 -16.26 -5.05
CA LEU A 169 -6.15 -14.89 -5.61
C LEU A 169 -7.55 -14.46 -6.03
N VAL A 170 -8.25 -15.31 -6.80
CA VAL A 170 -9.63 -15.02 -7.24
C VAL A 170 -10.54 -14.85 -6.04
N LYS A 171 -10.47 -15.77 -5.08
CA LYS A 171 -11.26 -15.68 -3.84
C LYS A 171 -10.96 -14.38 -3.06
N PHE A 172 -9.68 -13.99 -2.92
CA PHE A 172 -9.29 -12.76 -2.25
C PHE A 172 -9.84 -11.53 -2.96
N TYR A 173 -9.69 -11.47 -4.28
CA TYR A 173 -10.25 -10.40 -5.11
C TYR A 173 -11.77 -10.31 -4.95
N ASP A 174 -12.46 -11.45 -5.08
CA ASP A 174 -13.91 -11.50 -4.98
C ASP A 174 -14.43 -11.11 -3.60
N GLN A 175 -13.69 -11.41 -2.56
CA GLN A 175 -14.08 -11.11 -1.19
C GLN A 175 -13.85 -9.64 -0.82
N TYR A 176 -12.74 -9.04 -1.25
CA TYR A 176 -12.28 -7.76 -0.71
C TYR A 176 -12.30 -6.60 -1.70
N TYR A 177 -12.21 -6.85 -3.00
CA TYR A 177 -12.24 -5.79 -4.01
C TYR A 177 -13.68 -5.43 -4.32
N SER A 178 -14.23 -4.52 -3.53
CA SER A 178 -15.62 -4.08 -3.54
C SER A 178 -15.68 -2.56 -3.54
N ALA A 179 -16.57 -1.98 -4.35
CA ALA A 179 -16.67 -0.54 -4.55
C ALA A 179 -16.84 0.23 -3.22
N ASN A 180 -17.59 -0.31 -2.26
CA ASN A 180 -17.78 0.31 -0.95
C ASN A 180 -16.51 0.33 -0.06
N MET A 181 -15.47 -0.45 -0.44
CA MET A 181 -14.16 -0.47 0.20
C MET A 181 -13.12 0.40 -0.54
N MET A 182 -13.55 1.13 -1.58
CA MET A 182 -12.67 1.84 -2.49
C MET A 182 -12.84 3.36 -2.41
N THR A 183 -11.72 4.05 -2.55
CA THR A 183 -11.67 5.51 -2.69
C THR A 183 -10.82 5.86 -3.91
N LEU A 184 -11.42 6.54 -4.87
CA LEU A 184 -10.78 7.02 -6.09
C LEU A 184 -10.49 8.51 -5.98
N VAL A 185 -9.27 8.90 -6.31
CA VAL A 185 -8.89 10.31 -6.53
C VAL A 185 -8.52 10.48 -7.99
N VAL A 186 -9.03 11.51 -8.64
CA VAL A 186 -8.67 11.86 -10.03
C VAL A 186 -8.35 13.35 -10.10
N GLU A 187 -7.20 13.65 -10.70
CA GLU A 187 -6.76 15.01 -11.00
C GLU A 187 -6.54 15.15 -12.49
N GLY A 188 -7.05 16.25 -13.06
CA GLY A 188 -6.92 16.56 -14.48
C GLY A 188 -7.23 18.02 -14.79
N LYS A 189 -6.98 18.41 -16.04
CA LYS A 189 -7.25 19.77 -16.53
C LYS A 189 -8.73 20.01 -16.86
N GLU A 190 -9.50 18.93 -16.98
CA GLU A 190 -10.93 19.00 -17.28
C GLU A 190 -11.69 19.63 -16.12
N SER A 191 -12.85 20.23 -16.42
CA SER A 191 -13.75 20.75 -15.40
C SER A 191 -14.24 19.64 -14.48
N LEU A 192 -14.62 19.98 -13.23
CA LEU A 192 -15.19 19.01 -12.29
C LEU A 192 -16.41 18.27 -12.85
N ALA A 193 -17.20 18.91 -13.74
CA ALA A 193 -18.35 18.27 -14.37
C ALA A 193 -17.91 17.19 -15.38
N GLU A 194 -16.89 17.47 -16.18
CA GLU A 194 -16.33 16.52 -17.15
C GLU A 194 -15.63 15.36 -16.44
N LEU A 195 -14.78 15.63 -15.43
CA LEU A 195 -14.16 14.59 -14.60
C LEU A 195 -15.21 13.69 -13.94
N LYS A 196 -16.29 14.29 -13.42
CA LYS A 196 -17.40 13.55 -12.82
C LYS A 196 -18.05 12.62 -13.84
N ALA A 197 -18.38 13.12 -15.02
CA ALA A 197 -18.99 12.31 -16.10
C ALA A 197 -18.08 11.14 -16.53
N MET A 198 -16.76 11.36 -16.65
CA MET A 198 -15.80 10.30 -16.96
C MET A 198 -15.79 9.21 -15.88
N VAL A 199 -15.71 9.61 -14.60
CA VAL A 199 -15.67 8.67 -13.47
C VAL A 199 -16.98 7.90 -13.35
N GLU A 200 -18.13 8.55 -13.47
CA GLU A 200 -19.44 7.90 -13.47
C GLU A 200 -19.55 6.86 -14.59
N GLN A 201 -19.11 7.21 -15.80
CA GLN A 201 -19.14 6.29 -16.96
C GLN A 201 -18.25 5.06 -16.75
N MET A 202 -17.06 5.21 -16.15
CA MET A 202 -16.04 4.16 -16.13
C MET A 202 -16.07 3.31 -14.85
N PHE A 203 -16.40 3.90 -13.72
CA PHE A 203 -16.28 3.23 -12.41
C PHE A 203 -17.61 2.78 -11.80
N SER A 204 -18.77 3.15 -12.37
CA SER A 204 -20.05 2.66 -11.89
C SER A 204 -20.24 1.14 -12.07
N ALA A 205 -19.46 0.54 -12.98
CA ALA A 205 -19.47 -0.91 -13.19
C ALA A 205 -18.62 -1.70 -12.18
N VAL A 206 -17.84 -1.02 -11.32
CA VAL A 206 -17.09 -1.69 -10.24
C VAL A 206 -18.08 -2.34 -9.28
N PRO A 207 -17.97 -3.67 -9.03
CA PRO A 207 -18.95 -4.38 -8.21
C PRO A 207 -18.96 -3.90 -6.77
N ASN A 208 -20.15 -3.65 -6.22
CA ASN A 208 -20.35 -3.46 -4.79
C ASN A 208 -20.81 -4.79 -4.17
N LYS A 209 -19.94 -5.42 -3.42
CA LYS A 209 -20.17 -6.72 -2.76
C LYS A 209 -20.58 -6.58 -1.30
N GLN A 210 -20.80 -5.33 -0.80
CA GLN A 210 -21.13 -5.00 0.59
C GLN A 210 -20.09 -5.55 1.58
N THR A 211 -18.82 -5.51 1.19
CA THR A 211 -17.71 -6.02 1.99
C THR A 211 -17.55 -5.19 3.27
N LYS A 212 -17.35 -5.86 4.38
CA LYS A 212 -17.12 -5.20 5.67
C LYS A 212 -15.61 -4.96 5.89
N PRO A 213 -15.22 -3.82 6.47
CA PRO A 213 -13.85 -3.57 6.87
C PRO A 213 -13.33 -4.67 7.82
N ILE A 214 -12.05 -5.00 7.65
CA ILE A 214 -11.39 -5.96 8.53
C ILE A 214 -11.11 -5.29 9.87
N SER A 215 -11.46 -5.96 10.96
CA SER A 215 -11.17 -5.52 12.31
C SER A 215 -10.26 -6.53 13.00
N VAL A 216 -9.04 -6.12 13.31
CA VAL A 216 -8.10 -6.91 14.10
C VAL A 216 -8.38 -6.65 15.58
N LYS A 217 -8.81 -7.68 16.31
CA LYS A 217 -9.17 -7.57 17.74
C LYS A 217 -8.03 -7.92 18.68
N ALA A 218 -7.07 -8.71 18.22
CA ALA A 218 -5.92 -9.09 19.03
C ALA A 218 -5.08 -7.85 19.38
N PRO A 219 -4.58 -7.68 20.61
CA PRO A 219 -3.66 -6.60 20.93
C PRO A 219 -2.33 -6.80 20.19
N LEU A 220 -1.65 -5.71 19.84
CA LEU A 220 -0.36 -5.75 19.12
C LEU A 220 0.74 -6.41 19.95
N PHE A 221 0.69 -6.26 21.27
CA PHE A 221 1.59 -6.92 22.23
C PHE A 221 0.78 -7.64 23.28
N GLU A 222 1.22 -8.81 23.67
CA GLU A 222 0.62 -9.53 24.80
C GLU A 222 1.00 -8.87 26.14
N THR A 223 0.15 -9.03 27.14
CA THR A 223 0.44 -8.52 28.48
C THR A 223 1.74 -9.11 29.03
N GLY A 224 2.65 -8.25 29.50
CA GLY A 224 3.94 -8.68 30.05
C GLY A 224 5.06 -8.89 29.02
N THR A 225 4.80 -8.72 27.72
CA THR A 225 5.85 -8.78 26.69
C THR A 225 6.80 -7.57 26.75
N LEU A 226 6.29 -6.43 27.16
CA LEU A 226 7.08 -5.20 27.26
C LEU A 226 7.52 -4.91 28.70
N PRO A 227 8.71 -4.30 28.91
CA PRO A 227 9.67 -3.86 27.89
C PRO A 227 10.45 -5.03 27.28
N ALA A 228 10.70 -4.98 25.97
CA ALA A 228 11.50 -5.94 25.24
C ALA A 228 12.78 -5.30 24.69
N ARG A 229 13.89 -6.04 24.70
CA ARG A 229 15.17 -5.61 24.11
C ARG A 229 15.55 -6.53 22.96
N LEU A 230 15.74 -5.95 21.78
CA LEU A 230 16.24 -6.64 20.60
C LEU A 230 17.67 -6.20 20.31
N SER A 231 18.59 -7.14 20.15
CA SER A 231 19.95 -6.87 19.69
C SER A 231 20.11 -7.48 18.29
N ILE A 232 20.34 -6.62 17.30
CA ILE A 232 20.39 -7.00 15.89
C ILE A 232 21.78 -6.71 15.35
N LYS A 233 22.49 -7.75 14.88
CA LYS A 233 23.75 -7.58 14.19
C LYS A 233 23.50 -7.05 12.78
N THR A 234 23.97 -5.85 12.48
CA THR A 234 23.87 -5.24 11.15
C THR A 234 24.84 -5.87 10.16
N LEU A 235 24.52 -5.77 8.87
CA LEU A 235 25.42 -6.16 7.77
C LEU A 235 26.31 -5.00 7.35
N LYS A 236 25.85 -3.77 7.51
CA LYS A 236 26.63 -2.54 7.33
C LYS A 236 27.26 -2.11 8.65
N ASP A 237 28.32 -1.34 8.57
CA ASP A 237 28.94 -0.72 9.76
C ASP A 237 28.06 0.47 10.20
N THR A 238 27.02 0.16 10.95
CA THR A 238 26.07 1.13 11.52
C THR A 238 25.77 0.76 12.96
N ASN A 239 25.78 1.76 13.84
CA ASN A 239 25.35 1.63 15.21
C ASN A 239 24.12 2.52 15.42
N SER A 240 23.02 1.95 15.86
CA SER A 240 21.79 2.70 16.14
C SER A 240 21.06 2.12 17.34
N ILE A 241 20.39 2.99 18.07
CA ILE A 241 19.45 2.63 19.14
C ILE A 241 18.09 3.18 18.71
N THR A 242 17.09 2.32 18.68
CA THR A 242 15.69 2.69 18.42
C THR A 242 14.86 2.40 19.66
N LEU A 243 14.17 3.40 20.17
CA LEU A 243 13.19 3.27 21.25
C LEU A 243 11.80 3.35 20.64
N THR A 244 10.99 2.29 20.76
CA THR A 244 9.64 2.22 20.21
C THR A 244 8.63 2.14 21.34
N PHE A 245 7.66 3.04 21.35
CA PHE A 245 6.59 3.10 22.32
C PHE A 245 5.26 2.81 21.62
N PRO A 246 4.52 1.77 22.04
CA PRO A 246 3.16 1.59 21.54
C PRO A 246 2.27 2.72 22.07
N VAL A 247 1.46 3.27 21.18
CA VAL A 247 0.48 4.32 21.51
C VAL A 247 -0.86 3.95 20.90
N ASP A 248 -1.93 4.52 21.42
CA ASP A 248 -3.25 4.38 20.83
C ASP A 248 -3.31 5.01 19.44
N SER A 249 -4.21 4.52 18.60
CA SER A 249 -4.41 5.08 17.27
C SER A 249 -4.83 6.54 17.35
N VAL A 250 -4.08 7.39 16.66
CA VAL A 250 -4.41 8.83 16.52
C VAL A 250 -5.10 9.15 15.19
N ARG A 251 -5.60 8.13 14.50
CA ARG A 251 -6.22 8.29 13.17
C ARG A 251 -7.39 9.29 13.20
N ASP A 252 -8.19 9.28 14.25
CA ASP A 252 -9.33 10.19 14.42
C ASP A 252 -8.90 11.62 14.81
N HIS A 253 -7.62 11.79 15.18
CA HIS A 253 -6.98 13.06 15.54
C HIS A 253 -6.09 13.61 14.41
N TRP A 254 -6.44 13.33 13.16
CA TRP A 254 -5.63 13.73 12.01
C TRP A 254 -5.53 15.26 11.81
N HIS A 255 -6.47 16.03 12.35
CA HIS A 255 -6.43 17.49 12.35
C HIS A 255 -5.41 18.03 13.36
N GLU A 256 -5.44 17.50 14.57
CA GLU A 256 -4.59 17.94 15.70
C GLU A 256 -3.15 17.43 15.57
N LYS A 257 -2.96 16.28 14.91
CA LYS A 257 -1.66 15.64 14.67
C LYS A 257 -0.76 15.53 15.92
N PRO A 258 -1.24 15.01 17.05
CA PRO A 258 -0.51 15.05 18.32
C PRO A 258 0.85 14.35 18.27
N LEU A 259 0.97 13.24 17.52
CA LEU A 259 2.25 12.54 17.38
C LEU A 259 3.25 13.34 16.54
N HIS A 260 2.81 14.07 15.52
CA HIS A 260 3.69 14.96 14.76
C HIS A 260 4.27 16.05 15.65
N TYR A 261 3.44 16.65 16.52
CA TYR A 261 3.90 17.68 17.45
C TYR A 261 4.96 17.14 18.41
N ILE A 262 4.76 15.95 18.98
CA ILE A 262 5.75 15.28 19.84
C ILE A 262 7.02 14.95 19.05
N SER A 263 6.89 14.43 17.83
CA SER A 263 8.00 14.12 16.94
C SER A 263 8.85 15.36 16.63
N ASP A 264 8.20 16.49 16.31
CA ASP A 264 8.90 17.77 16.05
C ASP A 264 9.68 18.25 17.27
N LEU A 265 9.12 18.12 18.49
CA LEU A 265 9.81 18.50 19.71
C LEU A 265 11.02 17.60 20.03
N VAL A 266 10.86 16.28 19.90
CA VAL A 266 11.93 15.31 20.16
C VAL A 266 13.01 15.40 19.08
N GLY A 267 12.58 15.55 17.82
CA GLY A 267 13.47 15.64 16.65
C GLY A 267 14.11 17.03 16.43
N TYR A 268 13.82 18.03 17.28
CA TYR A 268 14.41 19.36 17.15
C TYR A 268 15.93 19.30 17.27
N GLU A 269 16.65 19.95 16.33
CA GLU A 269 18.11 19.87 16.22
C GLU A 269 18.84 21.10 16.72
N GLY A 270 18.13 22.17 17.13
CA GLY A 270 18.71 23.42 17.56
C GLY A 270 19.35 23.37 18.96
N HIS A 271 19.89 24.51 19.38
CA HIS A 271 20.49 24.65 20.71
C HIS A 271 19.51 24.28 21.84
N GLY A 272 19.98 23.54 22.83
CA GLY A 272 19.16 23.04 23.94
C GLY A 272 18.32 21.79 23.61
N SER A 273 18.44 21.21 22.39
CA SER A 273 17.78 20.01 22.00
C SER A 273 18.42 18.74 22.53
N LEU A 274 17.68 17.63 22.49
CA LEU A 274 18.22 16.31 22.81
C LEU A 274 19.40 15.94 21.89
N LEU A 275 19.31 16.21 20.58
CA LEU A 275 20.40 15.94 19.65
C LEU A 275 21.64 16.77 19.97
N ALA A 276 21.49 18.06 20.29
CA ALA A 276 22.62 18.91 20.67
C ALA A 276 23.35 18.36 21.90
N TYR A 277 22.61 17.93 22.93
CA TYR A 277 23.17 17.29 24.11
C TYR A 277 23.89 15.97 23.78
N LEU A 278 23.29 15.10 22.98
CA LEU A 278 23.90 13.82 22.59
C LEU A 278 25.20 14.02 21.78
N LYS A 279 25.22 15.01 20.90
CA LYS A 279 26.44 15.39 20.14
C LYS A 279 27.56 15.92 21.07
N GLU A 280 27.22 16.78 22.02
CA GLU A 280 28.18 17.30 23.01
C GLU A 280 28.79 16.18 23.85
N GLN A 281 28.00 15.16 24.20
CA GLN A 281 28.47 13.98 24.93
C GLN A 281 29.16 12.93 24.05
N GLY A 282 29.26 13.13 22.74
CA GLY A 282 29.84 12.15 21.81
C GLY A 282 29.05 10.84 21.70
N LEU A 283 27.75 10.86 22.01
CA LEU A 283 26.89 9.66 22.06
C LEU A 283 26.14 9.39 20.75
N ALA A 284 25.87 10.42 19.96
CA ALA A 284 25.17 10.26 18.68
C ALA A 284 25.55 11.39 17.70
N ASP A 285 25.54 11.07 16.41
CA ASP A 285 25.74 12.02 15.32
C ASP A 285 24.41 12.50 14.71
N GLY A 286 23.33 11.76 14.91
CA GLY A 286 21.99 12.07 14.42
C GLY A 286 20.89 11.51 15.31
N LEU A 287 19.72 12.12 15.22
CA LEU A 287 18.49 11.70 15.89
C LEU A 287 17.32 11.93 14.94
N SER A 288 16.39 11.00 14.91
CA SER A 288 15.11 11.15 14.19
C SER A 288 13.98 10.64 15.09
N SER A 289 12.85 11.30 14.99
CA SER A 289 11.64 10.93 15.73
C SER A 289 10.42 10.91 14.79
#